data_f1314419390adad1c3d136df97dbb629
#
_entry.id   f1314419390adad1c3d136df97dbb629
#
_cell.length_a   1.000
_cell.length_b   1.000
_cell.length_c   1.000
_cell.angle_alpha   90.00
_cell.angle_beta   90.00
_cell.angle_gamma   90.00
#
_symmetry.space_group_name_H-M   'P 1'
#
loop_
_entity.id
_entity.type
_entity.pdbx_description
1 polymer ?
#
loop_
_entity_poly.entity_id
_entity_poly.type
_entity_poly.pdbx_seq_one_letter_code
_entity_poly.pdbx_strand_id
1 'polypeptide(L)'
;MRLAGSFQLNESVLRLGAEEAFVYLARSLELKRKGVDVVSFGIGQPDFQPPSFVIEEAYKAMREGFNGYGPSLGMPELREAIAEFLSEKYKVDVKPSEVAVTVGAKAAIFIGMLSLLNPGDEVIVPDPSYPLYESVARFVGARPVFLRLHRGNNYKIRYEDVERLLSDKTRMIVLNYPENPVGTTMDRADVEEIVELAAKRGIVVVSDEIYDHFVYEGEHFSTLQTSAWRDCVYYVNGFSKTYGMTGWRLGYVVANEKLIERLSVVANNMYSCPPTFAQVAAARALRYGLSWFKPILEGYLRRRDLIYEKLSRIPGVKVRKPEGAFYIFPDFSEVIESMKLKSERELADRLLYEKGVVALPGTAFPKEGGVGHLRLSFAVSEADIEKGIERIKEWISERA
;
A
#
# COMPACT_ATOMS: atom_id res chain seq x y z
N MET A 1 -27.73 10.90 -1.91
CA MET A 1 -28.07 10.29 -3.22
C MET A 1 -29.16 9.24 -2.97
N ARG A 2 -30.36 9.40 -3.56
CA ARG A 2 -31.40 8.37 -3.50
C ARG A 2 -31.18 7.37 -4.60
N LEU A 3 -31.05 6.10 -4.23
CA LEU A 3 -31.08 4.98 -5.19
C LEU A 3 -32.56 4.74 -5.61
N ALA A 4 -32.78 3.99 -6.68
CA ALA A 4 -34.13 3.64 -7.09
C ALA A 4 -34.87 2.86 -5.96
N GLY A 5 -36.09 3.28 -5.61
CA GLY A 5 -36.87 2.69 -4.51
C GLY A 5 -36.64 3.34 -3.16
N SER A 6 -36.89 2.60 -2.07
CA SER A 6 -36.79 3.05 -0.68
C SER A 6 -35.35 3.07 -0.10
N PHE A 7 -34.34 2.62 -0.85
CA PHE A 7 -32.96 2.56 -0.36
C PHE A 7 -32.33 3.97 -0.31
N GLN A 8 -31.85 4.34 0.86
CA GLN A 8 -31.07 5.56 1.08
C GLN A 8 -29.70 5.16 1.65
N LEU A 9 -28.61 5.60 0.99
CA LEU A 9 -27.27 5.35 1.50
C LEU A 9 -26.98 6.22 2.72
N ASN A 10 -26.26 5.65 3.68
CA ASN A 10 -25.69 6.39 4.78
C ASN A 10 -24.70 7.44 4.25
N GLU A 11 -24.74 8.65 4.82
CA GLU A 11 -23.86 9.75 4.41
C GLU A 11 -22.37 9.42 4.55
N SER A 12 -22.00 8.63 5.56
CA SER A 12 -20.61 8.16 5.73
C SER A 12 -20.15 7.33 4.53
N VAL A 13 -21.02 6.45 4.01
CA VAL A 13 -20.71 5.62 2.83
C VAL A 13 -20.51 6.48 1.57
N LEU A 14 -21.25 7.61 1.46
CA LEU A 14 -21.10 8.54 0.33
C LEU A 14 -19.75 9.29 0.34
N ARG A 15 -19.06 9.31 1.47
CA ARG A 15 -17.71 9.90 1.61
C ARG A 15 -16.57 8.95 1.24
N LEU A 16 -16.86 7.64 1.09
CA LEU A 16 -15.82 6.68 0.64
C LEU A 16 -15.44 6.97 -0.82
N GLY A 17 -14.14 7.02 -1.08
CA GLY A 17 -13.58 7.09 -2.42
C GLY A 17 -13.52 5.71 -3.09
N ALA A 18 -13.65 5.69 -4.41
CA ALA A 18 -13.41 4.47 -5.20
C ALA A 18 -11.91 4.34 -5.51
N GLU A 19 -11.39 3.11 -5.45
CA GLU A 19 -10.02 2.83 -5.93
C GLU A 19 -10.02 2.69 -7.45
N GLU A 20 -9.44 3.66 -8.12
CA GLU A 20 -9.39 3.71 -9.59
C GLU A 20 -8.63 2.54 -10.22
N ALA A 21 -7.70 1.93 -9.50
CA ALA A 21 -6.98 0.75 -9.97
C ALA A 21 -7.93 -0.38 -10.40
N PHE A 22 -9.03 -0.58 -9.69
CA PHE A 22 -10.04 -1.58 -10.05
C PHE A 22 -10.91 -1.15 -11.24
N VAL A 23 -11.12 0.14 -11.45
CA VAL A 23 -11.83 0.66 -12.61
C VAL A 23 -10.99 0.41 -13.88
N TYR A 24 -9.70 0.74 -13.85
CA TYR A 24 -8.78 0.48 -14.95
C TYR A 24 -8.58 -1.03 -15.19
N LEU A 25 -8.57 -1.85 -14.13
CA LEU A 25 -8.54 -3.31 -14.25
C LEU A 25 -9.75 -3.81 -15.03
N ALA A 26 -10.96 -3.39 -14.67
CA ALA A 26 -12.19 -3.80 -15.35
C ALA A 26 -12.18 -3.40 -16.84
N ARG A 27 -11.77 -2.16 -17.16
CA ARG A 27 -11.61 -1.68 -18.54
C ARG A 27 -10.58 -2.50 -19.32
N SER A 28 -9.45 -2.83 -18.71
CA SER A 28 -8.40 -3.65 -19.33
C SER A 28 -8.88 -5.05 -19.67
N LEU A 29 -9.64 -5.68 -18.77
CA LEU A 29 -10.22 -7.00 -18.99
C LEU A 29 -11.26 -6.99 -20.13
N GLU A 30 -12.05 -5.91 -20.24
CA GLU A 30 -12.98 -5.73 -21.35
C GLU A 30 -12.25 -5.64 -22.70
N LEU A 31 -11.17 -4.84 -22.77
CA LEU A 31 -10.35 -4.72 -23.98
C LEU A 31 -9.70 -6.05 -24.35
N LYS A 32 -9.15 -6.79 -23.39
CA LYS A 32 -8.60 -8.13 -23.62
C LYS A 32 -9.64 -9.10 -24.17
N ARG A 33 -10.90 -9.07 -23.68
CA ARG A 33 -12.00 -9.88 -24.22
C ARG A 33 -12.34 -9.52 -25.67
N LYS A 34 -12.10 -8.27 -26.08
CA LYS A 34 -12.26 -7.79 -27.47
C LYS A 34 -11.05 -8.11 -28.36
N GLY A 35 -10.06 -8.85 -27.86
CA GLY A 35 -8.86 -9.24 -28.60
C GLY A 35 -7.75 -8.18 -28.63
N VAL A 36 -7.87 -7.10 -27.85
CA VAL A 36 -6.82 -6.08 -27.77
C VAL A 36 -5.65 -6.62 -26.93
N ASP A 37 -4.44 -6.49 -27.45
CA ASP A 37 -3.22 -6.83 -26.73
C ASP A 37 -2.88 -5.73 -25.71
N VAL A 38 -3.19 -6.00 -24.43
CA VAL A 38 -3.08 -5.04 -23.33
C VAL A 38 -1.90 -5.37 -22.42
N VAL A 39 -0.98 -4.42 -22.26
CA VAL A 39 0.05 -4.41 -21.22
C VAL A 39 -0.47 -3.59 -20.02
N SER A 40 -0.45 -4.18 -18.81
CA SER A 40 -1.03 -3.51 -17.65
C SER A 40 0.00 -3.24 -16.55
N PHE A 41 0.28 -1.97 -16.32
CA PHE A 41 1.02 -1.46 -15.16
C PHE A 41 0.09 -0.95 -14.04
N GLY A 42 -1.24 -1.22 -14.14
CA GLY A 42 -2.25 -0.60 -13.29
C GLY A 42 -2.37 -1.22 -11.92
N ILE A 43 -2.37 -2.56 -11.81
CA ILE A 43 -2.63 -3.21 -10.53
C ILE A 43 -1.37 -3.36 -9.68
N GLY A 44 -1.50 -3.08 -8.37
CA GLY A 44 -0.42 -3.24 -7.41
C GLY A 44 -0.38 -4.65 -6.80
N GLN A 45 -0.15 -5.67 -7.62
CA GLN A 45 -0.07 -7.06 -7.21
C GLN A 45 1.25 -7.65 -7.66
N PRO A 46 1.97 -8.42 -6.80
CA PRO A 46 3.11 -9.21 -7.24
C PRO A 46 2.73 -10.16 -8.37
N ASP A 47 3.63 -10.37 -9.32
CA ASP A 47 3.44 -11.27 -10.47
C ASP A 47 3.85 -12.73 -10.19
N PHE A 48 4.42 -12.99 -9.02
CA PHE A 48 4.74 -14.34 -8.56
C PHE A 48 3.63 -14.93 -7.69
N GLN A 49 3.55 -16.25 -7.68
CA GLN A 49 2.64 -17.02 -6.83
C GLN A 49 3.25 -17.23 -5.44
N PRO A 50 2.44 -17.50 -4.40
CA PRO A 50 2.97 -17.97 -3.13
C PRO A 50 3.91 -19.16 -3.35
N PRO A 51 4.98 -19.31 -2.56
CA PRO A 51 5.85 -20.49 -2.64
C PRO A 51 5.05 -21.79 -2.53
N SER A 52 5.44 -22.83 -3.29
CA SER A 52 4.72 -24.10 -3.33
C SER A 52 4.51 -24.70 -1.94
N PHE A 53 5.53 -24.62 -1.07
CA PHE A 53 5.42 -25.12 0.30
C PHE A 53 4.32 -24.40 1.10
N VAL A 54 4.06 -23.09 0.85
CA VAL A 54 2.98 -22.35 1.51
C VAL A 54 1.62 -22.85 1.04
N ILE A 55 1.49 -23.11 -0.27
CA ILE A 55 0.25 -23.66 -0.87
C ILE A 55 -0.01 -25.06 -0.32
N GLU A 56 1.02 -25.91 -0.24
CA GLU A 56 0.92 -27.27 0.30
C GLU A 56 0.52 -27.26 1.78
N GLU A 57 1.07 -26.37 2.59
CA GLU A 57 0.68 -26.24 4.00
C GLU A 57 -0.76 -25.75 4.18
N ALA A 58 -1.26 -24.87 3.30
CA ALA A 58 -2.66 -24.49 3.32
C ALA A 58 -3.59 -25.64 2.94
N TYR A 59 -3.24 -26.41 1.90
CA TYR A 59 -3.98 -27.59 1.50
C TYR A 59 -4.03 -28.63 2.64
N LYS A 60 -2.90 -28.90 3.28
CA LYS A 60 -2.80 -29.78 4.42
C LYS A 60 -3.66 -29.28 5.58
N ALA A 61 -3.59 -28.01 5.94
CA ALA A 61 -4.42 -27.42 6.98
C ALA A 61 -5.93 -27.58 6.71
N MET A 62 -6.37 -27.37 5.46
CA MET A 62 -7.77 -27.62 5.09
C MET A 62 -8.18 -29.07 5.29
N ARG A 63 -7.31 -30.03 4.95
CA ARG A 63 -7.54 -31.46 5.17
C ARG A 63 -7.54 -31.85 6.65
N GLU A 64 -6.76 -31.19 7.47
CA GLU A 64 -6.68 -31.37 8.91
C GLU A 64 -7.85 -30.73 9.66
N GLY A 65 -8.77 -30.05 8.96
CA GLY A 65 -10.00 -29.53 9.55
C GLY A 65 -9.95 -28.04 9.94
N PHE A 66 -8.91 -27.29 9.56
CA PHE A 66 -8.85 -25.83 9.79
C PHE A 66 -9.78 -25.06 8.83
N ASN A 67 -11.08 -25.40 8.85
CA ASN A 67 -12.12 -24.79 8.01
C ASN A 67 -13.18 -24.05 8.83
N GLY A 68 -13.12 -24.15 10.15
CA GLY A 68 -14.06 -23.52 11.08
C GLY A 68 -13.62 -22.13 11.53
N TYR A 69 -14.44 -21.55 12.39
CA TYR A 69 -14.10 -20.28 13.04
C TYR A 69 -12.88 -20.43 13.97
N GLY A 70 -12.05 -19.40 13.97
CA GLY A 70 -10.94 -19.22 14.89
C GLY A 70 -11.11 -17.97 15.75
N PRO A 71 -10.11 -17.64 16.57
CA PRO A 71 -10.12 -16.40 17.36
C PRO A 71 -10.12 -15.15 16.46
N SER A 72 -10.85 -14.11 16.88
CA SER A 72 -11.01 -12.86 16.12
C SER A 72 -9.71 -12.11 15.89
N LEU A 73 -8.77 -12.20 16.84
CA LEU A 73 -7.42 -11.63 16.72
C LEU A 73 -6.42 -12.52 15.98
N GLY A 74 -6.88 -13.66 15.46
CA GLY A 74 -6.06 -14.65 14.81
C GLY A 74 -5.59 -15.77 15.73
N MET A 75 -5.15 -16.87 15.11
CA MET A 75 -4.68 -18.07 15.81
C MET A 75 -3.41 -17.77 16.60
N PRO A 76 -3.27 -18.33 17.83
CA PRO A 76 -2.09 -18.13 18.67
C PRO A 76 -0.79 -18.42 17.92
N GLU A 77 -0.73 -19.53 17.18
CA GLU A 77 0.46 -19.97 16.45
C GLU A 77 0.94 -18.96 15.41
N LEU A 78 0.00 -18.25 14.76
CA LEU A 78 0.38 -17.20 13.80
C LEU A 78 0.80 -15.91 14.50
N ARG A 79 0.14 -15.54 15.59
CA ARG A 79 0.51 -14.37 16.41
C ARG A 79 1.91 -14.54 17.00
N GLU A 80 2.24 -15.74 17.49
CA GLU A 80 3.57 -16.12 17.97
C GLU A 80 4.60 -16.02 16.84
N ALA A 81 4.33 -16.65 15.70
CA ALA A 81 5.24 -16.63 14.55
C ALA A 81 5.51 -15.21 14.02
N ILE A 82 4.49 -14.32 14.03
CA ILE A 82 4.66 -12.90 13.65
C ILE A 82 5.54 -12.19 14.69
N ALA A 83 5.28 -12.38 15.97
CA ALA A 83 6.05 -11.77 17.04
C ALA A 83 7.52 -12.20 16.99
N GLU A 84 7.79 -13.50 16.84
CA GLU A 84 9.13 -14.07 16.68
C GLU A 84 9.85 -13.46 15.45
N PHE A 85 9.17 -13.47 14.30
CA PHE A 85 9.72 -12.97 13.05
C PHE A 85 10.10 -11.48 13.13
N LEU A 86 9.23 -10.64 13.67
CA LEU A 86 9.48 -9.20 13.79
C LEU A 86 10.56 -8.90 14.84
N SER A 87 10.56 -9.66 15.94
CA SER A 87 11.57 -9.52 16.99
C SER A 87 12.96 -9.87 16.47
N GLU A 88 13.07 -10.93 15.67
CA GLU A 88 14.33 -11.32 15.03
C GLU A 88 14.76 -10.30 13.96
N LYS A 89 13.84 -9.90 13.09
CA LYS A 89 14.13 -9.00 11.97
C LYS A 89 14.59 -7.63 12.44
N TYR A 90 13.86 -7.02 13.37
CA TYR A 90 14.07 -5.63 13.79
C TYR A 90 14.85 -5.49 15.10
N LYS A 91 15.23 -6.60 15.74
CA LYS A 91 15.94 -6.66 17.05
C LYS A 91 15.17 -5.90 18.14
N VAL A 92 13.88 -6.15 18.18
CA VAL A 92 12.93 -5.58 19.17
C VAL A 92 12.18 -6.71 19.87
N ASP A 93 11.62 -6.45 21.04
CA ASP A 93 10.78 -7.42 21.77
C ASP A 93 9.31 -7.18 21.42
N VAL A 94 8.77 -7.96 20.47
CA VAL A 94 7.32 -7.96 20.16
C VAL A 94 6.69 -9.17 20.82
N LYS A 95 5.59 -8.94 21.56
CA LYS A 95 4.86 -10.02 22.23
C LYS A 95 3.68 -10.50 21.39
N PRO A 96 3.31 -11.78 21.44
CA PRO A 96 2.10 -12.28 20.77
C PRO A 96 0.82 -11.53 21.17
N SER A 97 0.74 -11.01 22.42
CA SER A 97 -0.37 -10.18 22.90
C SER A 97 -0.48 -8.83 22.20
N GLU A 98 0.61 -8.34 21.61
CA GLU A 98 0.69 -7.09 20.84
C GLU A 98 0.36 -7.27 19.34
N VAL A 99 0.00 -8.48 18.90
CA VAL A 99 -0.29 -8.83 17.51
C VAL A 99 -1.76 -9.14 17.30
N ALA A 100 -2.37 -8.57 16.25
CA ALA A 100 -3.69 -8.98 15.76
C ALA A 100 -3.62 -9.33 14.26
N VAL A 101 -4.10 -10.50 13.88
CA VAL A 101 -4.25 -10.92 12.48
C VAL A 101 -5.54 -10.37 11.93
N THR A 102 -5.51 -9.89 10.68
CA THR A 102 -6.63 -9.25 10.00
C THR A 102 -6.88 -9.83 8.61
N VAL A 103 -8.04 -9.53 8.02
CA VAL A 103 -8.37 -9.93 6.62
C VAL A 103 -7.63 -9.04 5.61
N GLY A 104 -6.29 -9.07 5.68
CA GLY A 104 -5.36 -8.26 4.90
C GLY A 104 -5.08 -6.89 5.55
N ALA A 105 -3.97 -6.26 5.16
CA ALA A 105 -3.52 -4.96 5.66
C ALA A 105 -4.58 -3.84 5.46
N LYS A 106 -5.37 -3.90 4.38
CA LYS A 106 -6.47 -2.96 4.15
C LYS A 106 -7.49 -2.95 5.30
N ALA A 107 -7.89 -4.13 5.77
CA ALA A 107 -8.78 -4.25 6.92
C ALA A 107 -8.12 -3.75 8.21
N ALA A 108 -6.82 -4.01 8.39
CA ALA A 108 -6.05 -3.48 9.51
C ALA A 108 -6.12 -1.94 9.58
N ILE A 109 -5.85 -1.27 8.46
CA ILE A 109 -5.92 0.21 8.36
C ILE A 109 -7.35 0.69 8.64
N PHE A 110 -8.35 0.07 8.00
CA PHE A 110 -9.75 0.47 8.17
C PHE A 110 -10.20 0.36 9.63
N ILE A 111 -9.93 -0.79 10.27
CA ILE A 111 -10.29 -1.03 11.67
C ILE A 111 -9.55 -0.06 12.59
N GLY A 112 -8.26 0.17 12.37
CA GLY A 112 -7.46 1.11 13.16
C GLY A 112 -8.02 2.51 13.11
N MET A 113 -8.26 3.03 11.93
CA MET A 113 -8.82 4.38 11.75
C MET A 113 -10.24 4.50 12.32
N LEU A 114 -11.10 3.47 12.10
CA LEU A 114 -12.45 3.43 12.66
C LEU A 114 -12.45 3.42 14.19
N SER A 115 -11.46 2.75 14.80
CA SER A 115 -11.39 2.58 16.26
C SER A 115 -10.75 3.76 16.99
N LEU A 116 -9.91 4.55 16.29
CA LEU A 116 -9.04 5.55 16.90
C LEU A 116 -9.41 7.00 16.56
N LEU A 117 -10.30 7.21 15.59
CA LEU A 117 -10.69 8.54 15.14
C LEU A 117 -12.16 8.84 15.47
N ASN A 118 -12.41 10.07 15.85
CA ASN A 118 -13.74 10.64 16.02
C ASN A 118 -14.06 11.66 14.92
N PRO A 119 -15.33 11.94 14.65
CA PRO A 119 -15.69 13.04 13.76
C PRO A 119 -15.08 14.37 14.22
N GLY A 120 -14.41 15.06 13.30
CA GLY A 120 -13.73 16.34 13.57
C GLY A 120 -12.25 16.22 13.94
N ASP A 121 -11.73 15.02 14.22
CA ASP A 121 -10.29 14.77 14.36
C ASP A 121 -9.56 15.03 13.05
N GLU A 122 -8.28 15.38 13.13
CA GLU A 122 -7.41 15.58 11.98
C GLU A 122 -6.43 14.41 11.81
N VAL A 123 -6.27 14.01 10.55
CA VAL A 123 -5.32 12.96 10.13
C VAL A 123 -4.35 13.54 9.14
N ILE A 124 -3.06 13.54 9.46
CA ILE A 124 -2.01 13.90 8.49
C ILE A 124 -1.84 12.70 7.54
N VAL A 125 -2.05 12.95 6.25
CA VAL A 125 -1.99 11.95 5.18
C VAL A 125 -1.01 12.44 4.11
N PRO A 126 -0.01 11.63 3.69
CA PRO A 126 0.86 11.99 2.58
C PRO A 126 0.06 12.21 1.28
N ASP A 127 0.50 13.14 0.44
CA ASP A 127 -0.06 13.42 -0.87
C ASP A 127 1.07 13.64 -1.90
N PRO A 128 1.30 12.70 -2.85
CA PRO A 128 0.47 11.51 -3.15
C PRO A 128 0.61 10.40 -2.11
N SER A 129 -0.39 9.50 -2.00
CA SER A 129 -0.32 8.27 -1.21
C SER A 129 -1.42 7.27 -1.59
N TYR A 130 -1.44 6.11 -0.94
CA TYR A 130 -2.49 5.14 -1.14
C TYR A 130 -3.87 5.71 -0.73
N PRO A 131 -4.88 5.71 -1.63
CA PRO A 131 -6.12 6.47 -1.45
C PRO A 131 -7.01 6.01 -0.30
N LEU A 132 -6.72 4.84 0.28
CA LEU A 132 -7.49 4.30 1.40
C LEU A 132 -7.42 5.23 2.63
N TYR A 133 -6.29 5.84 2.90
CA TYR A 133 -6.11 6.65 4.11
C TYR A 133 -7.05 7.85 4.13
N GLU A 134 -7.08 8.62 3.05
CA GLU A 134 -8.03 9.73 2.89
C GLU A 134 -9.48 9.25 2.94
N SER A 135 -9.77 8.18 2.20
CA SER A 135 -11.11 7.62 2.07
C SER A 135 -11.70 7.22 3.42
N VAL A 136 -10.92 6.49 4.24
CA VAL A 136 -11.37 6.05 5.57
C VAL A 136 -11.45 7.22 6.55
N ALA A 137 -10.49 8.17 6.53
CA ALA A 137 -10.56 9.37 7.35
C ALA A 137 -11.88 10.12 7.12
N ARG A 138 -12.26 10.35 5.85
CA ARG A 138 -13.53 10.99 5.49
C ARG A 138 -14.75 10.15 5.89
N PHE A 139 -14.67 8.83 5.74
CA PHE A 139 -15.75 7.92 6.13
C PHE A 139 -16.09 8.05 7.61
N VAL A 140 -15.09 8.05 8.49
CA VAL A 140 -15.31 8.18 9.94
C VAL A 140 -15.60 9.61 10.39
N GLY A 141 -15.61 10.58 9.47
CA GLY A 141 -15.89 12.00 9.75
C GLY A 141 -14.66 12.78 10.21
N ALA A 142 -13.48 12.21 10.14
CA ALA A 142 -12.23 12.92 10.37
C ALA A 142 -11.82 13.75 9.14
N ARG A 143 -10.98 14.75 9.35
CA ARG A 143 -10.48 15.68 8.33
C ARG A 143 -9.06 15.29 7.92
N PRO A 144 -8.83 14.85 6.67
CA PRO A 144 -7.46 14.67 6.18
C PRO A 144 -6.77 16.04 6.04
N VAL A 145 -5.55 16.11 6.56
CA VAL A 145 -4.59 17.22 6.40
C VAL A 145 -3.46 16.69 5.53
N PHE A 146 -3.29 17.25 4.33
CA PHE A 146 -2.36 16.68 3.38
C PHE A 146 -0.93 17.14 3.60
N LEU A 147 -0.03 16.17 3.82
CA LEU A 147 1.41 16.35 3.81
C LEU A 147 1.90 16.29 2.35
N ARG A 148 2.13 17.44 1.75
CA ARG A 148 2.50 17.54 0.35
C ARG A 148 3.90 16.99 0.11
N LEU A 149 3.99 15.87 -0.59
CA LEU A 149 5.25 15.32 -1.08
C LEU A 149 5.55 15.89 -2.47
N HIS A 150 6.78 16.30 -2.69
CA HIS A 150 7.15 16.91 -3.96
C HIS A 150 8.55 16.49 -4.41
N ARG A 151 8.82 16.66 -5.70
CA ARG A 151 10.08 16.26 -6.32
C ARG A 151 11.31 16.92 -5.69
N GLY A 152 11.18 18.17 -5.22
CA GLY A 152 12.29 18.92 -4.63
C GLY A 152 12.88 18.30 -3.37
N ASN A 153 12.09 17.53 -2.59
CA ASN A 153 12.54 16.75 -1.44
C ASN A 153 12.56 15.24 -1.72
N ASN A 154 12.60 14.84 -2.99
CA ASN A 154 12.53 13.45 -3.42
C ASN A 154 11.26 12.70 -2.96
N TYR A 155 10.15 13.40 -2.77
CA TYR A 155 8.88 12.87 -2.23
C TYR A 155 9.04 12.17 -0.87
N LYS A 156 10.06 12.53 -0.09
CA LYS A 156 10.27 11.97 1.25
C LYS A 156 9.39 12.67 2.28
N ILE A 157 8.89 11.90 3.24
CA ILE A 157 8.25 12.44 4.43
C ILE A 157 9.38 12.95 5.34
N ARG A 158 9.30 14.21 5.75
CA ARG A 158 10.26 14.84 6.66
C ARG A 158 9.60 15.23 7.97
N TYR A 159 10.34 15.12 9.05
CA TYR A 159 9.87 15.50 10.38
C TYR A 159 9.33 16.94 10.41
N GLU A 160 10.09 17.91 9.87
CA GLU A 160 9.71 19.32 9.89
C GLU A 160 8.42 19.61 9.11
N ASP A 161 8.15 18.83 8.04
CA ASP A 161 6.94 18.96 7.25
C ASP A 161 5.72 18.42 8.03
N VAL A 162 5.89 17.33 8.79
CA VAL A 162 4.87 16.79 9.68
C VAL A 162 4.61 17.76 10.85
N GLU A 163 5.66 18.23 11.52
CA GLU A 163 5.56 19.14 12.67
C GLU A 163 4.78 20.42 12.33
N ARG A 164 5.03 21.00 11.15
CA ARG A 164 4.33 22.21 10.68
C ARG A 164 2.84 22.02 10.44
N LEU A 165 2.37 20.80 10.22
CA LEU A 165 0.97 20.49 9.98
C LEU A 165 0.18 20.14 11.25
N LEU A 166 0.86 19.98 12.39
CA LEU A 166 0.20 19.64 13.65
C LEU A 166 -0.72 20.75 14.15
N SER A 167 -1.86 20.34 14.66
CA SER A 167 -2.80 21.19 15.40
C SER A 167 -3.29 20.46 16.66
N ASP A 168 -4.08 21.15 17.49
CA ASP A 168 -4.71 20.55 18.67
C ASP A 168 -5.75 19.48 18.31
N LYS A 169 -6.18 19.41 17.04
CA LYS A 169 -7.10 18.41 16.52
C LYS A 169 -6.43 17.22 15.89
N THR A 170 -5.11 17.28 15.69
CA THR A 170 -4.37 16.15 15.09
C THR A 170 -4.40 14.95 16.03
N ARG A 171 -4.90 13.82 15.54
CA ARG A 171 -5.00 12.56 16.29
C ARG A 171 -4.25 11.42 15.63
N MET A 172 -3.94 11.58 14.33
CA MET A 172 -3.26 10.50 13.60
C MET A 172 -2.31 11.07 12.55
N ILE A 173 -1.18 10.40 12.39
CA ILE A 173 -0.22 10.60 11.30
C ILE A 173 -0.12 9.27 10.56
N VAL A 174 -0.24 9.29 9.23
CA VAL A 174 -0.05 8.12 8.39
C VAL A 174 1.33 8.15 7.76
N LEU A 175 2.09 7.09 7.97
CA LEU A 175 3.35 6.81 7.29
C LEU A 175 3.17 5.57 6.43
N ASN A 176 3.53 5.64 5.15
CA ASN A 176 3.59 4.48 4.26
C ASN A 176 4.95 4.47 3.58
N TYR A 177 5.76 3.47 3.91
CA TYR A 177 7.08 3.33 3.33
C TYR A 177 7.60 1.89 3.39
N PRO A 178 8.26 1.40 2.31
CA PRO A 178 8.36 2.04 0.99
C PRO A 178 6.97 2.43 0.43
N GLU A 179 6.89 3.61 -0.15
CA GLU A 179 5.63 4.29 -0.42
C GLU A 179 4.96 3.86 -1.74
N ASN A 180 3.65 3.78 -1.75
CA ASN A 180 2.80 3.67 -2.92
C ASN A 180 2.05 5.01 -3.09
N PRO A 181 2.31 5.80 -4.17
CA PRO A 181 2.75 5.39 -5.51
C PRO A 181 4.21 5.65 -5.88
N VAL A 182 5.02 6.33 -5.07
CA VAL A 182 6.30 6.91 -5.52
C VAL A 182 7.50 5.97 -5.39
N GLY A 183 7.43 5.01 -4.46
CA GLY A 183 8.52 4.08 -4.19
C GLY A 183 9.67 4.67 -3.36
N THR A 184 9.40 5.70 -2.54
CA THR A 184 10.39 6.26 -1.62
C THR A 184 10.44 5.50 -0.31
N THR A 185 11.59 5.52 0.35
CA THR A 185 11.78 5.11 1.74
C THR A 185 11.85 6.33 2.65
N MET A 186 11.85 6.11 3.96
CA MET A 186 12.07 7.17 4.95
C MET A 186 13.48 7.08 5.55
N ASP A 187 14.02 8.21 5.91
CA ASP A 187 15.28 8.25 6.64
C ASP A 187 15.02 7.92 8.12
N ARG A 188 15.96 7.22 8.74
CA ARG A 188 15.84 6.77 10.14
C ARG A 188 15.54 7.94 11.10
N ALA A 189 16.23 9.05 10.95
CA ALA A 189 16.05 10.21 11.81
C ALA A 189 14.61 10.74 11.76
N ASP A 190 14.03 10.88 10.56
CA ASP A 190 12.64 11.33 10.40
C ASP A 190 11.65 10.37 11.08
N VAL A 191 11.87 9.06 10.97
CA VAL A 191 11.00 8.06 11.62
C VAL A 191 11.08 8.18 13.14
N GLU A 192 12.30 8.27 13.71
CA GLU A 192 12.53 8.40 15.15
C GLU A 192 11.89 9.69 15.68
N GLU A 193 12.15 10.84 15.04
CA GLU A 193 11.64 12.14 15.46
C GLU A 193 10.12 12.24 15.37
N ILE A 194 9.50 11.71 14.30
CA ILE A 194 8.04 11.69 14.14
C ILE A 194 7.38 10.84 15.22
N VAL A 195 7.92 9.64 15.50
CA VAL A 195 7.34 8.74 16.51
C VAL A 195 7.50 9.34 17.91
N GLU A 196 8.66 9.95 18.25
CA GLU A 196 8.83 10.64 19.52
C GLU A 196 7.89 11.84 19.69
N LEU A 197 7.71 12.64 18.64
CA LEU A 197 6.79 13.77 18.63
C LEU A 197 5.34 13.28 18.86
N ALA A 198 4.92 12.23 18.14
CA ALA A 198 3.60 11.64 18.23
C ALA A 198 3.33 11.12 19.65
N ALA A 199 4.27 10.38 20.25
CA ALA A 199 4.16 9.89 21.62
C ALA A 199 4.00 11.04 22.63
N LYS A 200 4.81 12.10 22.52
CA LYS A 200 4.74 13.30 23.39
C LYS A 200 3.40 14.03 23.28
N ARG A 201 2.75 13.98 22.13
CA ARG A 201 1.48 14.67 21.82
C ARG A 201 0.24 13.78 21.96
N GLY A 202 0.39 12.49 22.26
CA GLY A 202 -0.73 11.54 22.27
C GLY A 202 -1.37 11.34 20.89
N ILE A 203 -0.57 11.39 19.84
CA ILE A 203 -0.99 11.20 18.43
C ILE A 203 -0.63 9.78 18.02
N VAL A 204 -1.52 9.11 17.29
CA VAL A 204 -1.27 7.77 16.76
C VAL A 204 -0.50 7.85 15.44
N VAL A 205 0.53 7.04 15.29
CA VAL A 205 1.25 6.82 14.02
C VAL A 205 0.76 5.51 13.40
N VAL A 206 -0.01 5.59 12.32
CA VAL A 206 -0.31 4.42 11.48
C VAL A 206 0.85 4.22 10.54
N SER A 207 1.65 3.18 10.77
CA SER A 207 2.80 2.83 9.95
C SER A 207 2.46 1.65 9.04
N ASP A 208 2.16 1.93 7.78
CA ASP A 208 1.93 0.91 6.75
C ASP A 208 3.26 0.54 6.08
N GLU A 209 3.83 -0.58 6.54
CA GLU A 209 5.13 -1.07 6.08
C GLU A 209 4.99 -2.33 5.21
N ILE A 210 3.89 -2.45 4.45
CA ILE A 210 3.57 -3.64 3.64
C ILE A 210 4.62 -3.97 2.57
N TYR A 211 5.49 -3.02 2.21
CA TYR A 211 6.57 -3.18 1.23
C TYR A 211 7.97 -3.31 1.87
N ASP A 212 8.09 -3.52 3.16
CA ASP A 212 9.33 -3.54 3.95
C ASP A 212 10.42 -4.52 3.47
N HIS A 213 10.06 -5.49 2.64
CA HIS A 213 10.99 -6.41 1.98
C HIS A 213 11.34 -6.01 0.53
N PHE A 214 10.63 -5.04 -0.04
CA PHE A 214 10.94 -4.49 -1.36
C PHE A 214 11.75 -3.20 -1.21
N VAL A 215 12.97 -3.31 -0.72
CA VAL A 215 13.94 -2.21 -0.60
C VAL A 215 15.13 -2.52 -1.48
N TYR A 216 15.46 -1.60 -2.36
CA TYR A 216 16.51 -1.76 -3.37
C TYR A 216 17.78 -0.99 -3.04
N GLU A 217 17.66 0.06 -2.22
CA GLU A 217 18.75 0.94 -1.82
C GLU A 217 18.68 1.20 -0.31
N GLY A 218 19.78 0.99 0.40
CA GLY A 218 19.82 1.11 1.86
C GLY A 218 19.12 -0.03 2.61
N GLU A 219 18.65 0.27 3.79
CA GLU A 219 17.93 -0.65 4.68
C GLU A 219 16.60 -0.03 5.12
N HIS A 220 15.59 -0.88 5.31
CA HIS A 220 14.33 -0.44 5.89
C HIS A 220 14.49 -0.26 7.40
N PHE A 221 14.17 0.94 7.89
CA PHE A 221 14.08 1.22 9.32
C PHE A 221 12.60 1.26 9.73
N SER A 222 12.17 0.28 10.54
CA SER A 222 10.78 0.16 10.95
C SER A 222 10.46 1.08 12.15
N THR A 223 9.22 1.59 12.21
CA THR A 223 8.71 2.29 13.40
C THR A 223 8.80 1.43 14.67
N LEU A 224 8.75 0.10 14.54
CA LEU A 224 8.93 -0.83 15.68
C LEU A 224 10.32 -0.73 16.33
N GLN A 225 11.33 -0.19 15.63
CA GLN A 225 12.69 -0.01 16.16
C GLN A 225 12.85 1.28 16.99
N THR A 226 11.83 2.12 17.04
CA THR A 226 11.83 3.34 17.86
C THR A 226 11.54 3.01 19.33
N SER A 227 12.07 3.83 20.26
CA SER A 227 11.86 3.59 21.71
C SER A 227 10.41 3.74 22.15
N ALA A 228 9.65 4.61 21.50
CA ALA A 228 8.28 4.97 21.86
C ALA A 228 7.19 4.24 21.07
N TRP A 229 7.51 3.19 20.31
CA TRP A 229 6.54 2.55 19.43
C TRP A 229 5.29 2.02 20.18
N ARG A 230 5.46 1.49 21.39
CA ARG A 230 4.33 0.99 22.19
C ARG A 230 3.35 2.06 22.63
N ASP A 231 3.80 3.31 22.69
CA ASP A 231 2.98 4.42 23.15
C ASP A 231 2.06 4.99 22.06
N CYS A 232 2.47 4.89 20.79
CA CYS A 232 1.75 5.58 19.72
C CYS A 232 1.70 4.86 18.36
N VAL A 233 2.49 3.81 18.12
CA VAL A 233 2.53 3.17 16.80
C VAL A 233 1.43 2.13 16.64
N TYR A 234 0.73 2.22 15.52
CA TYR A 234 -0.17 1.23 14.95
C TYR A 234 0.50 0.69 13.69
N TYR A 235 1.37 -0.29 13.86
CA TYR A 235 2.12 -0.91 12.76
C TYR A 235 1.23 -1.83 11.95
N VAL A 236 1.27 -1.73 10.62
CA VAL A 236 0.49 -2.54 9.69
C VAL A 236 1.40 -3.22 8.70
N ASN A 237 1.21 -4.54 8.53
CA ASN A 237 1.90 -5.31 7.51
C ASN A 237 1.03 -6.52 7.09
N GLY A 238 1.56 -7.45 6.30
CA GLY A 238 0.83 -8.64 5.88
C GLY A 238 1.54 -9.48 4.83
N PHE A 239 0.84 -10.49 4.37
CA PHE A 239 1.38 -11.52 3.48
C PHE A 239 1.14 -11.25 2.00
N SER A 240 0.37 -10.19 1.68
CA SER A 240 -0.06 -9.89 0.31
C SER A 240 1.09 -9.64 -0.65
N LYS A 241 2.17 -8.96 -0.20
CA LYS A 241 3.25 -8.52 -1.09
C LYS A 241 4.43 -9.45 -1.06
N THR A 242 5.08 -9.62 0.08
CA THR A 242 6.27 -10.47 0.23
C THR A 242 5.99 -11.93 -0.09
N TYR A 243 4.81 -12.43 0.27
CA TYR A 243 4.43 -13.84 0.02
C TYR A 243 3.55 -14.06 -1.22
N GLY A 244 3.23 -13.03 -1.99
CA GLY A 244 2.35 -13.16 -3.17
C GLY A 244 0.90 -13.54 -2.83
N MET A 245 0.46 -13.38 -1.58
CA MET A 245 -0.80 -13.90 -1.04
C MET A 245 -1.94 -12.86 -1.09
N THR A 246 -2.05 -12.07 -2.16
CA THR A 246 -3.06 -11.00 -2.25
C THR A 246 -4.50 -11.50 -2.12
N GLY A 247 -4.81 -12.66 -2.71
CA GLY A 247 -6.13 -13.31 -2.66
C GLY A 247 -6.42 -14.06 -1.36
N TRP A 248 -5.40 -14.35 -0.53
CA TRP A 248 -5.55 -15.10 0.73
C TRP A 248 -6.12 -14.25 1.87
N ARG A 249 -6.05 -12.94 1.73
CA ARG A 249 -6.59 -11.99 2.68
C ARG A 249 -6.00 -12.13 4.08
N LEU A 250 -4.68 -12.12 4.20
CA LEU A 250 -3.98 -12.09 5.49
C LEU A 250 -3.11 -10.84 5.64
N GLY A 251 -3.31 -10.16 6.75
CA GLY A 251 -2.49 -9.06 7.24
C GLY A 251 -2.44 -9.10 8.74
N TYR A 252 -1.71 -8.16 9.33
CA TYR A 252 -1.63 -8.06 10.78
C TYR A 252 -1.31 -6.64 11.22
N VAL A 253 -1.60 -6.40 12.49
CA VAL A 253 -1.30 -5.19 13.23
C VAL A 253 -0.37 -5.54 14.37
N VAL A 254 0.57 -4.66 14.67
CA VAL A 254 1.30 -4.66 15.94
C VAL A 254 1.08 -3.33 16.63
N ALA A 255 0.62 -3.37 17.86
CA ALA A 255 0.36 -2.18 18.67
C ALA A 255 0.36 -2.54 20.18
N ASN A 256 0.15 -1.55 21.01
CA ASN A 256 -0.01 -1.75 22.44
C ASN A 256 -1.06 -2.84 22.76
N GLU A 257 -0.76 -3.74 23.68
CA GLU A 257 -1.60 -4.88 24.04
C GLU A 257 -3.04 -4.50 24.38
N LYS A 258 -3.25 -3.40 25.11
CA LYS A 258 -4.60 -2.93 25.47
C LYS A 258 -5.41 -2.49 24.25
N LEU A 259 -4.76 -1.91 23.25
CA LEU A 259 -5.40 -1.58 21.98
C LEU A 259 -5.76 -2.85 21.21
N ILE A 260 -4.82 -3.79 21.09
CA ILE A 260 -5.04 -5.08 20.42
C ILE A 260 -6.25 -5.82 21.04
N GLU A 261 -6.34 -5.87 22.37
CA GLU A 261 -7.49 -6.48 23.06
C GLU A 261 -8.82 -5.82 22.63
N ARG A 262 -8.87 -4.50 22.53
CA ARG A 262 -10.09 -3.76 22.11
C ARG A 262 -10.44 -3.98 20.64
N LEU A 263 -9.45 -4.15 19.77
CA LEU A 263 -9.68 -4.45 18.36
C LEU A 263 -10.40 -5.79 18.15
N SER A 264 -10.33 -6.73 19.12
CA SER A 264 -11.03 -8.01 19.04
C SER A 264 -12.53 -7.83 18.85
N VAL A 265 -13.13 -6.87 19.55
CA VAL A 265 -14.56 -6.57 19.47
C VAL A 265 -14.94 -6.08 18.08
N VAL A 266 -14.11 -5.17 17.49
CA VAL A 266 -14.37 -4.62 16.15
C VAL A 266 -14.19 -5.70 15.09
N ALA A 267 -13.11 -6.48 15.18
CA ALA A 267 -12.84 -7.58 14.26
C ALA A 267 -13.95 -8.63 14.27
N ASN A 268 -14.40 -9.01 15.48
CA ASN A 268 -15.49 -9.98 15.64
C ASN A 268 -16.79 -9.51 14.98
N ASN A 269 -17.17 -8.25 15.18
CA ASN A 269 -18.38 -7.69 14.59
C ASN A 269 -18.26 -7.42 13.08
N MET A 270 -17.05 -7.30 12.55
CA MET A 270 -16.82 -6.97 11.14
C MET A 270 -16.68 -8.21 10.25
N TYR A 271 -15.94 -9.23 10.70
CA TYR A 271 -15.66 -10.43 9.89
C TYR A 271 -15.47 -11.73 10.69
N SER A 272 -15.74 -11.75 11.97
CA SER A 272 -15.55 -12.86 12.90
C SER A 272 -14.09 -13.24 13.10
N CYS A 273 -13.43 -13.85 12.11
CA CYS A 273 -12.00 -14.22 12.13
C CYS A 273 -11.41 -14.26 10.72
N PRO A 274 -10.08 -14.13 10.58
CA PRO A 274 -9.40 -14.42 9.31
C PRO A 274 -9.45 -15.91 8.96
N PRO A 275 -9.25 -16.31 7.67
CA PRO A 275 -9.29 -17.70 7.23
C PRO A 275 -8.28 -18.58 7.98
N THR A 276 -8.73 -19.60 8.71
CA THR A 276 -7.89 -20.39 9.63
C THR A 276 -6.83 -21.21 8.91
N PHE A 277 -7.17 -21.89 7.80
CA PHE A 277 -6.18 -22.63 7.00
C PHE A 277 -5.05 -21.76 6.46
N ALA A 278 -5.37 -20.52 6.07
CA ALA A 278 -4.38 -19.57 5.57
C ALA A 278 -3.46 -19.08 6.71
N GLN A 279 -3.99 -18.95 7.93
CA GLN A 279 -3.19 -18.58 9.10
C GLN A 279 -2.19 -19.68 9.47
N VAL A 280 -2.59 -20.95 9.42
CA VAL A 280 -1.67 -22.09 9.64
C VAL A 280 -0.54 -22.07 8.63
N ALA A 281 -0.86 -21.92 7.34
CA ALA A 281 0.16 -21.83 6.29
C ALA A 281 1.10 -20.64 6.46
N ALA A 282 0.56 -19.47 6.83
CA ALA A 282 1.36 -18.27 7.06
C ALA A 282 2.31 -18.40 8.26
N ALA A 283 1.86 -19.03 9.36
CA ALA A 283 2.72 -19.28 10.51
C ALA A 283 3.93 -20.18 10.15
N ARG A 284 3.68 -21.23 9.36
CA ARG A 284 4.75 -22.12 8.87
C ARG A 284 5.65 -21.40 7.87
N ALA A 285 5.09 -20.54 7.01
CA ALA A 285 5.86 -19.75 6.05
C ALA A 285 6.83 -18.78 6.74
N LEU A 286 6.42 -18.11 7.81
CA LEU A 286 7.29 -17.24 8.60
C LEU A 286 8.47 -18.02 9.21
N ARG A 287 8.19 -19.18 9.81
CA ARG A 287 9.24 -20.04 10.42
C ARG A 287 10.19 -20.66 9.40
N TYR A 288 9.74 -20.83 8.15
CA TYR A 288 10.62 -21.28 7.05
C TYR A 288 11.66 -20.23 6.66
N GLY A 289 11.41 -18.96 6.97
CA GLY A 289 12.28 -17.83 6.65
C GLY A 289 12.09 -17.31 5.22
N LEU A 290 12.93 -16.34 4.83
CA LEU A 290 12.80 -15.58 3.58
C LEU A 290 13.93 -15.78 2.57
N SER A 291 14.76 -16.82 2.72
CA SER A 291 15.86 -17.09 1.77
C SER A 291 15.37 -17.25 0.31
N TRP A 292 14.17 -17.80 0.13
CA TRP A 292 13.50 -17.97 -1.17
C TRP A 292 13.11 -16.63 -1.82
N PHE A 293 12.96 -15.55 -1.05
CA PHE A 293 12.54 -14.23 -1.55
C PHE A 293 13.69 -13.47 -2.23
N LYS A 294 14.94 -13.78 -1.90
CA LYS A 294 16.10 -13.07 -2.45
C LYS A 294 16.16 -13.05 -3.98
N PRO A 295 16.00 -14.17 -4.71
CA PRO A 295 15.99 -14.15 -6.18
C PRO A 295 14.82 -13.32 -6.75
N ILE A 296 13.68 -13.29 -6.06
CA ILE A 296 12.52 -12.48 -6.43
C ILE A 296 12.87 -10.99 -6.33
N LEU A 297 13.42 -10.57 -5.20
CA LEU A 297 13.85 -9.19 -4.99
C LEU A 297 14.89 -8.74 -6.04
N GLU A 298 15.86 -9.58 -6.38
CA GLU A 298 16.82 -9.33 -7.44
C GLU A 298 16.15 -9.17 -8.81
N GLY A 299 15.08 -9.93 -9.10
CA GLY A 299 14.26 -9.77 -10.28
C GLY A 299 13.54 -8.42 -10.33
N TYR A 300 12.97 -8.00 -9.20
CA TYR A 300 12.33 -6.68 -9.08
C TYR A 300 13.33 -5.54 -9.21
N LEU A 301 14.55 -5.70 -8.70
CA LEU A 301 15.63 -4.73 -8.86
C LEU A 301 15.96 -4.52 -10.35
N ARG A 302 16.11 -5.60 -11.13
CA ARG A 302 16.34 -5.49 -12.58
C ARG A 302 15.17 -4.79 -13.30
N ARG A 303 13.94 -5.12 -12.97
CA ARG A 303 12.74 -4.49 -13.56
C ARG A 303 12.63 -3.01 -13.21
N ARG A 304 12.96 -2.63 -11.97
CA ARG A 304 13.05 -1.22 -11.56
C ARG A 304 14.04 -0.46 -12.42
N ASP A 305 15.23 -1.01 -12.60
CA ASP A 305 16.29 -0.36 -13.38
C ASP A 305 15.89 -0.26 -14.85
N LEU A 306 15.30 -1.31 -15.43
CA LEU A 306 14.81 -1.34 -16.79
C LEU A 306 13.74 -0.28 -17.05
N ILE A 307 12.69 -0.24 -16.23
CA ILE A 307 11.59 0.72 -16.42
C ILE A 307 12.07 2.16 -16.22
N TYR A 308 12.94 2.41 -15.24
CA TYR A 308 13.54 3.70 -14.98
C TYR A 308 14.37 4.17 -16.19
N GLU A 309 15.27 3.32 -16.69
CA GLU A 309 16.12 3.63 -17.85
C GLU A 309 15.29 3.97 -19.08
N LYS A 310 14.27 3.17 -19.37
CA LYS A 310 13.42 3.40 -20.55
C LYS A 310 12.58 4.67 -20.44
N LEU A 311 11.95 4.93 -19.28
CA LEU A 311 11.16 6.15 -19.07
C LEU A 311 12.03 7.42 -19.10
N SER A 312 13.23 7.39 -18.54
CA SER A 312 14.14 8.55 -18.51
C SER A 312 14.64 8.97 -19.90
N ARG A 313 14.49 8.12 -20.92
CA ARG A 313 14.84 8.41 -22.31
C ARG A 313 13.69 9.00 -23.12
N ILE A 314 12.50 9.12 -22.57
CA ILE A 314 11.34 9.70 -23.26
C ILE A 314 11.40 11.23 -23.09
N PRO A 315 11.47 12.02 -24.18
CA PRO A 315 11.44 13.48 -24.10
C PRO A 315 10.20 14.00 -23.35
N GLY A 316 10.38 14.97 -22.49
CA GLY A 316 9.29 15.56 -21.68
C GLY A 316 8.83 14.72 -20.49
N VAL A 317 9.41 13.54 -20.25
CA VAL A 317 9.12 12.70 -19.09
C VAL A 317 10.22 12.86 -18.04
N LYS A 318 9.82 13.25 -16.83
CA LYS A 318 10.74 13.34 -15.68
C LYS A 318 10.45 12.21 -14.72
N VAL A 319 11.46 11.43 -14.38
CA VAL A 319 11.28 10.26 -13.54
C VAL A 319 12.35 10.20 -12.45
N ARG A 320 11.96 9.73 -11.26
CA ARG A 320 12.85 9.39 -10.17
C ARG A 320 12.97 7.88 -10.06
N LYS A 321 14.16 7.39 -9.75
CA LYS A 321 14.41 5.97 -9.51
C LYS A 321 13.82 5.57 -8.15
N PRO A 322 12.90 4.59 -8.08
CA PRO A 322 12.33 4.14 -6.81
C PRO A 322 13.38 3.49 -5.91
N GLU A 323 13.32 3.78 -4.62
CA GLU A 323 14.17 3.17 -3.57
C GLU A 323 13.58 1.85 -3.07
N GLY A 324 12.23 1.69 -3.18
CA GLY A 324 11.51 0.52 -2.71
C GLY A 324 10.15 0.35 -3.37
N ALA A 325 9.32 -0.55 -2.83
CA ALA A 325 8.06 -1.03 -3.38
C ALA A 325 8.24 -1.56 -4.83
N PHE A 326 7.21 -1.54 -5.64
CA PHE A 326 7.29 -1.93 -7.06
C PHE A 326 6.49 -0.99 -7.96
N TYR A 327 6.59 0.31 -7.65
CA TYR A 327 5.95 1.39 -8.39
C TYR A 327 6.97 2.41 -8.84
N ILE A 328 6.68 3.04 -9.98
CA ILE A 328 7.38 4.21 -10.49
C ILE A 328 6.35 5.29 -10.84
N PHE A 329 6.68 6.55 -10.56
CA PHE A 329 5.75 7.67 -10.60
C PHE A 329 6.30 8.82 -11.46
N PRO A 330 6.40 8.62 -12.80
CA PRO A 330 6.91 9.63 -13.73
C PRO A 330 5.96 10.82 -13.86
N ASP A 331 6.56 12.01 -13.99
CA ASP A 331 5.92 13.27 -14.29
C ASP A 331 5.85 13.46 -15.81
N PHE A 332 4.64 13.55 -16.35
CA PHE A 332 4.31 13.78 -17.75
C PHE A 332 3.78 15.21 -18.00
N SER A 333 3.95 16.14 -17.08
CA SER A 333 3.38 17.50 -17.20
C SER A 333 3.77 18.18 -18.52
N GLU A 334 5.05 18.08 -18.93
CA GLU A 334 5.52 18.67 -20.20
C GLU A 334 4.86 17.99 -21.44
N VAL A 335 4.64 16.67 -21.39
CA VAL A 335 3.95 15.93 -22.44
C VAL A 335 2.48 16.35 -22.52
N ILE A 336 1.81 16.47 -21.36
CA ILE A 336 0.42 16.89 -21.28
C ILE A 336 0.24 18.30 -21.83
N GLU A 337 1.13 19.23 -21.48
CA GLU A 337 1.11 20.61 -21.95
C GLU A 337 1.37 20.71 -23.46
N SER A 338 2.45 20.08 -23.96
CA SER A 338 2.83 20.12 -25.36
C SER A 338 1.74 19.55 -26.29
N MET A 339 1.04 18.50 -25.83
CA MET A 339 -0.05 17.85 -26.56
C MET A 339 -1.43 18.46 -26.28
N LYS A 340 -1.49 19.51 -25.48
CA LYS A 340 -2.75 20.19 -25.09
C LYS A 340 -3.79 19.23 -24.51
N LEU A 341 -3.35 18.22 -23.75
CA LEU A 341 -4.23 17.33 -23.02
C LEU A 341 -4.82 18.05 -21.80
N LYS A 342 -6.02 17.66 -21.39
CA LYS A 342 -6.72 18.28 -20.26
C LYS A 342 -6.09 17.88 -18.91
N SER A 343 -5.51 16.68 -18.82
CA SER A 343 -4.94 16.13 -17.60
C SER A 343 -4.19 14.82 -17.85
N GLU A 344 -3.46 14.33 -16.83
CA GLU A 344 -2.87 13.00 -16.79
C GLU A 344 -3.93 11.87 -16.89
N ARG A 345 -5.17 12.15 -16.52
CA ARG A 345 -6.29 11.20 -16.68
C ARG A 345 -6.60 10.99 -18.16
N GLU A 346 -6.66 12.07 -18.96
CA GLU A 346 -6.84 11.95 -20.40
C GLU A 346 -5.68 11.20 -21.02
N LEU A 347 -4.45 11.46 -20.58
CA LEU A 347 -3.27 10.72 -21.03
C LEU A 347 -3.40 9.22 -20.73
N ALA A 348 -3.76 8.85 -19.49
CA ALA A 348 -3.95 7.46 -19.10
C ALA A 348 -5.05 6.76 -19.91
N ASP A 349 -6.18 7.42 -20.12
CA ASP A 349 -7.28 6.89 -20.93
C ASP A 349 -6.85 6.72 -22.41
N ARG A 350 -6.15 7.67 -23.00
CA ARG A 350 -5.65 7.55 -24.40
C ARG A 350 -4.64 6.42 -24.53
N LEU A 351 -3.68 6.30 -23.61
CA LEU A 351 -2.73 5.18 -23.62
C LEU A 351 -3.44 3.82 -23.54
N LEU A 352 -4.51 3.73 -22.72
CA LEU A 352 -5.31 2.50 -22.62
C LEU A 352 -6.03 2.19 -23.93
N TYR A 353 -6.77 3.13 -24.51
CA TYR A 353 -7.64 2.84 -25.65
C TYR A 353 -6.93 2.87 -27.01
N GLU A 354 -5.86 3.65 -27.16
CA GLU A 354 -5.14 3.82 -28.43
C GLU A 354 -3.93 2.89 -28.55
N LYS A 355 -3.28 2.53 -27.43
CA LYS A 355 -2.06 1.70 -27.42
C LYS A 355 -2.17 0.43 -26.56
N GLY A 356 -3.28 0.23 -25.87
CA GLY A 356 -3.46 -0.93 -24.97
C GLY A 356 -2.51 -0.91 -23.77
N VAL A 357 -2.14 0.27 -23.25
CA VAL A 357 -1.27 0.39 -22.08
C VAL A 357 -2.06 0.93 -20.90
N VAL A 358 -2.08 0.18 -19.80
CA VAL A 358 -2.71 0.61 -18.56
C VAL A 358 -1.67 1.26 -17.64
N ALA A 359 -1.85 2.54 -17.36
CA ALA A 359 -1.20 3.26 -16.27
C ALA A 359 -2.28 3.96 -15.44
N LEU A 360 -2.05 4.22 -14.16
CA LEU A 360 -3.02 4.94 -13.35
C LEU A 360 -2.71 6.43 -13.33
N PRO A 361 -3.73 7.30 -13.45
CA PRO A 361 -3.52 8.73 -13.31
C PRO A 361 -3.04 9.06 -11.90
N GLY A 362 -2.10 9.97 -11.76
CA GLY A 362 -1.53 10.34 -10.47
C GLY A 362 -2.57 10.90 -9.50
N THR A 363 -3.58 11.58 -10.01
CA THR A 363 -4.71 12.08 -9.21
C THR A 363 -5.65 11.01 -8.66
N ALA A 364 -5.36 9.73 -8.91
CA ALA A 364 -5.95 8.59 -8.18
C ALA A 364 -5.30 8.38 -6.78
N PHE A 365 -4.19 9.11 -6.46
CA PHE A 365 -3.38 8.98 -5.24
C PHE A 365 -3.21 10.32 -4.53
N PRO A 366 -3.98 10.71 -3.57
CA PRO A 366 -4.94 11.81 -3.63
C PRO A 366 -4.58 12.98 -4.56
N LYS A 367 -5.46 13.95 -4.68
CA LYS A 367 -5.67 14.75 -5.88
C LYS A 367 -4.55 15.68 -6.33
N GLU A 368 -3.76 16.28 -5.42
CA GLU A 368 -2.90 17.39 -5.83
C GLU A 368 -1.45 16.99 -6.05
N GLY A 369 -0.91 16.10 -5.21
CA GLY A 369 0.46 15.59 -5.37
C GLY A 369 0.66 14.70 -6.59
N GLY A 370 -0.43 14.23 -7.19
CA GLY A 370 -0.42 13.37 -8.37
C GLY A 370 -0.67 14.09 -9.70
N VAL A 371 -0.95 15.39 -9.70
CA VAL A 371 -1.21 16.15 -10.94
C VAL A 371 -0.01 16.04 -11.89
N GLY A 372 -0.28 15.75 -13.16
CA GLY A 372 0.73 15.55 -14.19
C GLY A 372 1.45 14.21 -14.17
N HIS A 373 1.20 13.35 -13.19
CA HIS A 373 1.90 12.09 -13.02
C HIS A 373 1.07 10.88 -13.47
N LEU A 374 1.77 9.79 -13.79
CA LEU A 374 1.17 8.46 -13.92
C LEU A 374 1.85 7.51 -12.93
N ARG A 375 1.09 6.59 -12.32
CA ARG A 375 1.68 5.46 -11.59
C ARG A 375 1.76 4.24 -12.48
N LEU A 376 2.95 3.65 -12.57
CA LEU A 376 3.19 2.36 -13.20
C LEU A 376 3.71 1.36 -12.17
N SER A 377 3.12 0.17 -12.12
CA SER A 377 3.64 -0.97 -11.37
C SER A 377 4.60 -1.76 -12.26
N PHE A 378 5.83 -1.98 -11.81
CA PHE A 378 6.77 -2.86 -12.53
C PHE A 378 6.74 -4.33 -12.04
N ALA A 379 5.67 -4.70 -11.34
CA ALA A 379 5.37 -6.09 -11.00
C ALA A 379 4.79 -6.84 -12.22
N VAL A 380 5.53 -6.83 -13.33
CA VAL A 380 5.22 -7.49 -14.60
C VAL A 380 6.50 -8.03 -15.23
N SER A 381 6.42 -8.81 -16.29
CA SER A 381 7.62 -9.33 -16.98
C SER A 381 8.48 -8.21 -17.59
N GLU A 382 9.79 -8.43 -17.74
CA GLU A 382 10.68 -7.49 -18.42
C GLU A 382 10.23 -7.23 -19.86
N ALA A 383 9.72 -8.25 -20.56
CA ALA A 383 9.15 -8.12 -21.90
C ALA A 383 7.90 -7.20 -21.94
N ASP A 384 7.03 -7.27 -20.93
CA ASP A 384 5.88 -6.36 -20.81
C ASP A 384 6.34 -4.94 -20.50
N ILE A 385 7.37 -4.76 -19.67
CA ILE A 385 7.97 -3.44 -19.42
C ILE A 385 8.48 -2.83 -20.74
N GLU A 386 9.27 -3.60 -21.48
CA GLU A 386 9.81 -3.14 -22.77
C GLU A 386 8.70 -2.74 -23.75
N LYS A 387 7.75 -3.64 -23.95
CA LYS A 387 6.61 -3.45 -24.84
C LYS A 387 5.75 -2.25 -24.43
N GLY A 388 5.40 -2.16 -23.16
CA GLY A 388 4.53 -1.10 -22.66
C GLY A 388 5.17 0.29 -22.74
N ILE A 389 6.46 0.40 -22.37
CA ILE A 389 7.16 1.69 -22.43
C ILE A 389 7.44 2.12 -23.89
N GLU A 390 7.75 1.17 -24.80
CA GLU A 390 7.90 1.51 -26.21
C GLU A 390 6.58 2.03 -26.80
N ARG A 391 5.44 1.42 -26.48
CA ARG A 391 4.11 1.92 -26.88
C ARG A 391 3.81 3.34 -26.34
N ILE A 392 4.21 3.65 -25.11
CA ILE A 392 4.09 5.01 -24.56
C ILE A 392 4.95 5.98 -25.37
N LYS A 393 6.20 5.62 -25.64
CA LYS A 393 7.15 6.44 -26.41
C LYS A 393 6.66 6.68 -27.84
N GLU A 394 6.20 5.64 -28.54
CA GLU A 394 5.60 5.74 -29.88
C GLU A 394 4.40 6.69 -29.87
N TRP A 395 3.48 6.52 -28.91
CA TRP A 395 2.30 7.36 -28.79
C TRP A 395 2.66 8.84 -28.65
N ILE A 396 3.70 9.15 -27.87
CA ILE A 396 4.24 10.50 -27.69
C ILE A 396 4.87 11.00 -28.99
N SER A 397 5.72 10.19 -29.64
CA SER A 397 6.44 10.59 -30.86
C SER A 397 5.54 10.80 -32.09
N GLU A 398 4.42 10.10 -32.18
CA GLU A 398 3.42 10.24 -33.23
C GLU A 398 2.66 11.58 -33.15
N ARG A 399 2.74 12.32 -32.05
CA ARG A 399 1.96 13.51 -31.72
C ARG A 399 2.81 14.74 -31.37
N ALA A 400 4.10 14.56 -31.19
CA ALA A 400 5.08 15.63 -31.01
C ALA A 400 5.47 16.21 -32.37
#